data_d6b0c8dec747e6b8586747e7f33e5220
#
_entry.id   d6b0c8dec747e6b8586747e7f33e5220
#
_cell.length_a   1.000
_cell.length_b   1.000
_cell.length_c   1.000
_cell.angle_alpha   90.00
_cell.angle_beta   90.00
_cell.angle_gamma   90.00
#
_symmetry.space_group_name_H-M   'P 1'
#
loop_
_entity.id
_entity.type
_entity.pdbx_description
1 polymer ?
#
loop_
_entity_poly.entity_id
_entity_poly.type
_entity_poly.pdbx_seq_one_letter_code
_entity_poly.pdbx_strand_id
1 'polypeptide(L)' 'MKLFIQAPIGPQTGLAEIDVIPDHTVAEIKQQVCQSFGVDPSTVALMYGGAILEENTTVSRLGIPENAQLALMPYNIIGG' A
#
# COMPACT_ATOMS: atom_id res chain seq x y z
N MET A 1 -1.97 13.59 -5.73
CA MET A 1 -0.72 12.83 -5.85
C MET A 1 -1.06 11.40 -6.21
N LYS A 2 -0.42 10.87 -7.24
CA LYS A 2 -0.73 9.55 -7.78
C LYS A 2 0.29 8.53 -7.31
N LEU A 3 -0.19 7.36 -6.89
CA LEU A 3 0.66 6.25 -6.50
C LEU A 3 0.23 4.99 -7.23
N PHE A 4 1.17 4.08 -7.43
CA PHE A 4 0.92 2.78 -8.04
C PHE A 4 1.15 1.69 -7.00
N ILE A 5 0.17 0.80 -6.85
CA ILE A 5 0.23 -0.27 -5.86
C ILE A 5 0.24 -1.60 -6.60
N GLN A 6 1.30 -2.36 -6.41
CA GLN A 6 1.41 -3.70 -6.97
C GLN A 6 0.95 -4.72 -5.93
N ALA A 7 0.02 -5.57 -6.31
CA ALA A 7 -0.50 -6.60 -5.41
C ALA A 7 -0.45 -7.96 -6.10
N PRO A 8 0.50 -8.81 -5.72
CA PRO A 8 0.59 -10.16 -6.29
C PRO A 8 -0.35 -11.15 -5.62
N ILE A 9 -1.28 -10.68 -4.81
CA ILE A 9 -2.19 -11.51 -4.02
C ILE A 9 -3.64 -11.11 -4.27
N GLY A 10 -4.56 -11.99 -3.89
CA GLY A 10 -5.98 -11.74 -4.00
C GLY A 10 -6.54 -12.20 -5.35
N PRO A 11 -7.85 -12.04 -5.53
CA PRO A 11 -8.51 -12.48 -6.77
C PRO A 11 -8.12 -11.66 -7.99
N GLN A 12 -7.62 -10.44 -7.77
CA GLN A 12 -7.17 -9.59 -8.86
C GLN A 12 -5.74 -9.16 -8.58
N THR A 13 -4.80 -9.79 -9.26
CA THR A 13 -3.39 -9.41 -9.16
C THR A 13 -3.09 -8.33 -10.19
N GLY A 14 -2.11 -7.50 -9.90
CA GLY A 14 -1.67 -6.49 -10.85
C GLY A 14 -1.32 -5.17 -10.19
N LEU A 15 -1.39 -4.12 -10.99
CA LEU A 15 -1.00 -2.77 -10.58
C LEU A 15 -2.24 -1.88 -10.53
N ALA A 16 -2.46 -1.27 -9.36
CA ALA A 16 -3.55 -0.31 -9.18
C ALA A 16 -2.99 1.09 -9.12
N GLU A 17 -3.70 2.03 -9.72
CA GLU A 17 -3.36 3.45 -9.66
C GLU A 17 -4.35 4.13 -8.73
N ILE A 18 -3.83 4.84 -7.73
CA ILE A 18 -4.68 5.54 -6.77
C ILE A 18 -4.24 6.99 -6.62
N ASP A 19 -5.20 7.84 -6.27
CA ASP A 19 -4.94 9.23 -5.93
C ASP A 19 -4.98 9.39 -4.42
N VAL A 20 -3.93 9.99 -3.87
CA VAL A 20 -3.84 10.24 -2.43
C VAL A 20 -3.45 11.69 -2.20
N ILE A 21 -3.76 12.19 -1.00
CA ILE A 21 -3.27 13.49 -0.55
C ILE A 21 -2.14 13.26 0.46
N PRO A 22 -1.23 14.23 0.63
CA PRO A 22 -0.10 14.04 1.55
C PRO A 22 -0.50 13.76 3.00
N ASP A 23 -1.71 14.16 3.40
CA ASP A 23 -2.21 13.94 4.75
C ASP A 23 -2.80 12.55 4.97
N HIS A 24 -2.97 11.75 3.92
CA HIS A 24 -3.45 10.39 4.07
C HIS A 24 -2.42 9.55 4.81
N THR A 25 -2.90 8.70 5.73
CA THR A 25 -2.03 7.74 6.41
C THR A 25 -1.90 6.47 5.57
N VAL A 26 -0.85 5.70 5.88
CA VAL A 26 -0.65 4.40 5.23
C VAL A 26 -1.86 3.49 5.45
N ALA A 27 -2.46 3.54 6.65
CA ALA A 27 -3.64 2.74 6.96
C ALA A 27 -4.80 3.06 6.02
N GLU A 28 -5.04 4.33 5.75
CA GLU A 28 -6.11 4.76 4.85
C GLU A 28 -5.85 4.28 3.43
N ILE A 29 -4.61 4.42 2.96
CA ILE A 29 -4.23 3.96 1.63
C ILE A 29 -4.40 2.45 1.52
N LYS A 30 -3.94 1.72 2.54
CA LYS A 30 -4.03 0.26 2.56
C LYS A 30 -5.49 -0.19 2.51
N GLN A 31 -6.37 0.45 3.28
CA GLN A 31 -7.79 0.13 3.26
C GLN A 31 -8.39 0.33 1.88
N GLN A 32 -8.08 1.44 1.25
CA GLN A 32 -8.61 1.76 -0.07
C GLN A 32 -8.15 0.74 -1.11
N VAL A 33 -6.87 0.41 -1.09
CA VAL A 33 -6.28 -0.54 -2.04
C VAL A 33 -6.84 -1.95 -1.80
N CYS A 34 -6.94 -2.37 -0.55
CA CYS A 34 -7.45 -3.69 -0.22
C CYS A 34 -8.91 -3.87 -0.65
N GLN A 35 -9.70 -2.82 -0.56
CA GLN A 35 -11.07 -2.84 -1.07
C GLN A 35 -11.08 -3.09 -2.58
N SER A 36 -10.19 -2.44 -3.31
CA SER A 36 -10.07 -2.61 -4.75
C SER A 36 -9.66 -4.02 -5.14
N PHE A 37 -8.75 -4.60 -4.37
CA PHE A 37 -8.23 -5.94 -4.68
C PHE A 37 -9.02 -7.07 -4.03
N GLY A 38 -9.97 -6.75 -3.17
CA GLY A 38 -10.75 -7.77 -2.46
C GLY A 38 -9.95 -8.51 -1.40
N VAL A 39 -9.04 -7.82 -0.73
CA VAL A 39 -8.14 -8.40 0.27
C VAL A 39 -8.42 -7.77 1.63
N ASP A 40 -8.29 -8.57 2.69
CA ASP A 40 -8.45 -8.08 4.06
C ASP A 40 -7.22 -7.24 4.45
N PRO A 41 -7.38 -5.95 4.77
CA PRO A 41 -6.23 -5.11 5.10
C PRO A 41 -5.46 -5.55 6.34
N SER A 42 -6.07 -6.31 7.23
CA SER A 42 -5.39 -6.78 8.43
C SER A 42 -4.37 -7.89 8.14
N THR A 43 -4.43 -8.49 6.97
CA THR A 43 -3.55 -9.60 6.59
C THR A 43 -2.35 -9.20 5.75
N VAL A 44 -2.27 -7.93 5.37
CA VAL A 44 -1.24 -7.44 4.44
C VAL A 44 -0.59 -6.17 4.94
N ALA A 45 0.57 -5.86 4.39
CA ALA A 45 1.29 -4.62 4.67
C ALA A 45 1.65 -3.93 3.37
N LEU A 46 1.75 -2.60 3.43
CA LEU A 46 2.28 -1.81 2.32
C LEU A 46 3.78 -1.68 2.49
N MET A 47 4.52 -1.85 1.40
CA MET A 47 5.97 -1.74 1.39
C MET A 47 6.43 -0.74 0.35
N TYR A 48 7.49 -0.03 0.67
CA TYR A 48 8.13 0.91 -0.25
C TYR A 48 9.64 0.84 -0.05
N GLY A 49 10.35 0.63 -1.16
CA GLY A 49 11.80 0.55 -1.11
C GLY A 49 12.33 -0.60 -0.26
N GLY A 50 11.56 -1.68 -0.15
CA GLY A 50 11.94 -2.86 0.63
C GLY A 50 11.63 -2.75 2.11
N ALA A 51 10.97 -1.68 2.55
CA ALA A 51 10.63 -1.47 3.97
C ALA A 51 9.11 -1.48 4.15
N ILE A 52 8.67 -2.07 5.26
CA ILE A 52 7.25 -2.05 5.64
C ILE A 52 6.91 -0.66 6.16
N LEU A 53 5.82 -0.09 5.63
CA LEU A 53 5.38 1.25 6.03
C LEU A 53 4.50 1.17 7.27
N GLU A 54 4.73 2.10 8.21
CA GLU A 54 3.93 2.18 9.42
C GLU A 54 2.56 2.79 9.10
N GLU A 55 1.51 2.15 9.60
CA GLU A 55 0.14 2.54 9.26
C GLU A 55 -0.25 3.93 9.76
N ASN A 56 0.36 4.39 10.84
CA ASN A 56 0.03 5.69 11.42
C ASN A 56 0.80 6.85 10.80
N THR A 57 1.64 6.57 9.82
CA THR A 57 2.48 7.58 9.18
C THR A 57 1.78 8.13 7.94
N THR A 58 1.91 9.44 7.72
CA THR A 58 1.35 10.07 6.53
C THR A 58 2.30 9.95 5.35
N VAL A 59 1.72 10.11 4.15
CA VAL A 59 2.51 10.08 2.91
C VAL A 59 3.58 11.16 2.92
N SER A 60 3.23 12.38 3.38
CA SER A 60 4.19 13.48 3.41
C SER A 60 5.33 13.20 4.36
N ARG A 61 5.06 12.53 5.46
CA ARG A 61 6.10 12.20 6.45
C ARG A 61 7.07 11.16 5.94
N LEU A 62 6.59 10.25 5.11
CA LEU A 62 7.44 9.21 4.50
C LEU A 62 8.30 9.75 3.35
N GLY A 63 7.93 10.91 2.81
CA GLY A 63 8.67 11.47 1.68
C GLY A 63 8.47 10.68 0.40
N ILE A 64 7.33 10.02 0.24
CA ILE A 64 7.03 9.24 -0.95
C ILE A 64 6.81 10.19 -2.13
N PRO A 65 7.55 10.02 -3.23
CA PRO A 65 7.39 10.90 -4.39
C PRO A 65 6.14 10.56 -5.19
N GLU A 66 5.74 11.51 -6.02
CA GLU A 66 4.62 11.27 -6.94
C GLU A 66 4.98 10.15 -7.92
N ASN A 67 3.99 9.35 -8.26
CA ASN A 67 4.14 8.19 -9.16
C ASN A 67 5.01 7.07 -8.58
N ALA A 68 5.23 7.08 -7.26
CA ALA A 68 5.98 6.01 -6.61
C ALA A 68 5.21 4.70 -6.70
N GLN A 69 5.94 3.60 -6.77
CA GLN A 69 5.35 2.27 -6.78
C GLN A 69 5.51 1.62 -5.42
N LEU A 70 4.40 1.23 -4.84
CA LEU A 70 4.36 0.52 -3.56
C LEU A 70 3.95 -0.92 -3.81
N ALA A 71 4.24 -1.79 -2.84
CA ALA A 71 3.86 -3.19 -2.92
C ALA A 71 2.94 -3.56 -1.76
N LEU A 72 1.92 -4.36 -2.06
CA LEU A 72 1.01 -4.90 -1.06
C LEU A 72 1.36 -6.37 -0.87
N MET A 73 1.86 -6.72 0.32
CA MET A 73 2.37 -8.06 0.59
C MET A 73 1.70 -8.67 1.82
N PRO A 74 1.36 -9.97 1.78
CA PRO A 74 0.80 -10.63 2.96
C PRO A 74 1.84 -10.82 4.06
N TYR A 75 1.39 -10.66 5.30
CA TYR A 75 2.29 -10.78 6.45
C TYR A 75 2.94 -12.16 6.56
N ASN A 76 2.23 -13.21 6.17
CA ASN A 76 2.78 -14.56 6.27
C ASN A 76 3.97 -14.78 5.34
N ILE A 77 4.12 -13.96 4.31
CA ILE A 77 5.30 -14.01 3.43
C ILE A 77 6.41 -13.14 4.01
N ILE A 78 6.05 -11.93 4.48
CA ILE A 78 7.01 -10.97 5.01
C ILE A 78 7.56 -11.42 6.36
N GLY A 79 6.68 -11.85 7.24
CA GLY A 79 7.02 -12.19 8.62
C GLY A 79 7.68 -13.53 8.80
N GLY A 80 7.80 -14.25 7.73
CA GLY A 80 8.57 -15.47 7.61
C GLY A 80 8.40 -16.58 8.39
#